data_4206b515cc953b4549660c7a0cd3685c
#
_entry.id   4206b515cc953b4549660c7a0cd3685c
#
_cell.length_a   1.000
_cell.length_b   1.000
_cell.length_c   1.000
_cell.angle_alpha   90.00
_cell.angle_beta   90.00
_cell.angle_gamma   90.00
#
_symmetry.space_group_name_H-M   'P 1'
#
loop_
_entity.id
_entity.type
_entity.pdbx_description
1 polymer ?
#
loop_
_entity_poly.entity_id
_entity_poly.type
_entity_poly.pdbx_seq_one_letter_code
_entity_poly.pdbx_strand_id
1 'polypeptide(L)'
;MLTFRDIRPEDRDIVVPMVVKFYTTDAVDHPVPTEILSRAFEDVANPNQPLARGVLIQEGETVVGYLYWTPCYSCEVGGVCILIEELFILEEYQGRGYGRQAMDWIMAQYPDCRRLRLEVTQVNQRAVHLYESLGFTYLRYDQMVLDRP
;
A
#
# COMPACT_ATOMS: atom_id res chain seq x y z
N MET A 1 7.46 -14.23 -12.87
CA MET A 1 6.43 -13.20 -13.10
C MET A 1 5.52 -13.09 -11.89
N LEU A 2 5.30 -11.88 -11.42
CA LEU A 2 4.41 -11.66 -10.28
C LEU A 2 2.95 -11.71 -10.70
N THR A 3 2.12 -12.22 -9.80
CA THR A 3 0.67 -12.14 -9.89
C THR A 3 0.12 -11.38 -8.68
N PHE A 4 -1.06 -10.79 -8.86
CA PHE A 4 -1.71 -9.95 -7.86
C PHE A 4 -3.13 -10.47 -7.68
N ARG A 5 -3.40 -10.96 -6.50
CA ARG A 5 -4.67 -11.60 -6.18
C ARG A 5 -5.38 -10.85 -5.06
N ASP A 6 -6.67 -10.60 -5.23
CA ASP A 6 -7.47 -9.94 -4.19
C ASP A 6 -7.33 -10.68 -2.85
N ILE A 7 -7.15 -9.90 -1.80
CA ILE A 7 -7.12 -10.39 -0.43
C ILE A 7 -8.54 -10.82 -0.03
N ARG A 8 -8.63 -11.98 0.63
CA ARG A 8 -9.88 -12.58 1.09
C ARG A 8 -9.83 -12.80 2.60
N PRO A 9 -10.99 -12.97 3.27
CA PRO A 9 -11.01 -13.23 4.71
C PRO A 9 -10.15 -14.41 5.16
N GLU A 10 -10.06 -15.46 4.36
CA GLU A 10 -9.24 -16.62 4.66
C GLU A 10 -7.73 -16.38 4.59
N ASP A 11 -7.30 -15.23 4.07
CA ASP A 11 -5.88 -14.85 4.00
C ASP A 11 -5.35 -14.23 5.30
N ARG A 12 -6.16 -14.12 6.33
CA ARG A 12 -5.82 -13.45 7.59
C ARG A 12 -4.47 -13.89 8.14
N ASP A 13 -4.23 -15.19 8.24
CA ASP A 13 -3.02 -15.74 8.86
C ASP A 13 -1.75 -15.50 8.03
N ILE A 14 -1.92 -15.10 6.77
CA ILE A 14 -0.80 -14.72 5.89
C ILE A 14 -0.60 -13.21 5.92
N VAL A 15 -1.67 -12.44 5.81
CA VAL A 15 -1.61 -10.98 5.63
C VAL A 15 -1.31 -10.26 6.93
N VAL A 16 -2.03 -10.57 8.01
CA VAL A 16 -1.89 -9.83 9.28
C VAL A 16 -0.46 -9.87 9.83
N PRO A 17 0.25 -11.01 9.84
CA PRO A 17 1.66 -11.01 10.25
C PRO A 17 2.55 -10.12 9.37
N MET A 18 2.31 -10.03 8.07
CA MET A 18 3.06 -9.13 7.20
C MET A 18 2.76 -7.66 7.52
N VAL A 19 1.50 -7.33 7.77
CA VAL A 19 1.10 -5.96 8.15
C VAL A 19 1.75 -5.56 9.47
N VAL A 20 1.72 -6.43 10.47
CA VAL A 20 2.39 -6.18 11.75
C VAL A 20 3.87 -5.92 11.54
N LYS A 21 4.52 -6.70 10.68
CA LYS A 21 5.93 -6.51 10.36
C LYS A 21 6.18 -5.18 9.63
N PHE A 22 5.32 -4.82 8.68
CA PHE A 22 5.39 -3.53 7.97
C PHE A 22 5.46 -2.36 8.97
N TYR A 23 4.64 -2.40 10.02
CA TYR A 23 4.58 -1.33 11.02
C TYR A 23 5.76 -1.34 12.00
N THR A 24 6.73 -2.24 11.85
CA THR A 24 8.02 -2.20 12.56
C THR A 24 9.15 -1.63 11.69
N THR A 25 8.88 -1.28 10.44
CA THR A 25 9.89 -0.81 9.49
C THR A 25 9.96 0.72 9.43
N ASP A 26 10.94 1.23 8.67
CA ASP A 26 11.12 2.65 8.40
C ASP A 26 10.02 3.25 7.51
N ALA A 27 9.11 2.42 7.02
CA ALA A 27 8.00 2.88 6.17
C ALA A 27 6.97 3.69 6.96
N VAL A 28 6.92 3.53 8.28
CA VAL A 28 5.96 4.20 9.16
C VAL A 28 6.68 5.05 10.20
N ASP A 29 6.02 6.10 10.67
CA ASP A 29 6.60 7.05 11.62
C ASP A 29 6.20 6.79 13.07
N HIS A 30 5.21 5.93 13.31
CA HIS A 30 4.74 5.60 14.67
C HIS A 30 4.12 4.21 14.71
N PRO A 31 4.08 3.55 15.88
CA PRO A 31 3.42 2.25 16.02
C PRO A 31 1.90 2.39 15.94
N VAL A 32 1.24 1.33 15.47
CA VAL A 32 -0.23 1.23 15.43
C VAL A 32 -0.64 -0.05 16.18
N PRO A 33 -1.65 0.03 17.06
CA PRO A 33 -2.13 -1.15 17.79
C PRO A 33 -2.59 -2.28 16.85
N THR A 34 -2.29 -3.51 17.23
CA THR A 34 -2.62 -4.69 16.42
C THR A 34 -4.12 -4.81 16.16
N GLU A 35 -4.96 -4.38 17.08
CA GLU A 35 -6.43 -4.40 16.91
C GLU A 35 -6.87 -3.53 15.74
N ILE A 36 -6.21 -2.39 15.53
CA ILE A 36 -6.49 -1.48 14.42
C ILE A 36 -6.03 -2.12 13.10
N LEU A 37 -4.83 -2.72 13.10
CA LEU A 37 -4.32 -3.41 11.92
C LEU A 37 -5.22 -4.59 11.52
N SER A 38 -5.73 -5.31 12.51
CA SER A 38 -6.64 -6.42 12.30
C SER A 38 -7.97 -5.96 11.70
N ARG A 39 -8.51 -4.84 12.20
CA ARG A 39 -9.74 -4.25 11.66
C ARG A 39 -9.55 -3.76 10.23
N ALA A 40 -8.40 -3.14 9.94
CA ALA A 40 -8.08 -2.71 8.58
C ALA A 40 -8.03 -3.91 7.62
N PHE A 41 -7.46 -5.02 8.05
CA PHE A 41 -7.48 -6.25 7.25
C PHE A 41 -8.91 -6.72 6.96
N GLU A 42 -9.79 -6.70 7.96
CA GLU A 42 -11.18 -7.11 7.77
C GLU A 42 -11.88 -6.26 6.72
N ASP A 43 -11.65 -4.95 6.74
CA ASP A 43 -12.20 -4.04 5.74
C ASP A 43 -11.62 -4.29 4.35
N VAL A 44 -10.31 -4.47 4.25
CA VAL A 44 -9.65 -4.76 2.96
C VAL A 44 -10.14 -6.08 2.38
N ALA A 45 -10.36 -7.09 3.22
CA ALA A 45 -10.83 -8.41 2.79
C ALA A 45 -12.33 -8.45 2.46
N ASN A 46 -13.07 -7.38 2.79
CA ASN A 46 -14.50 -7.30 2.55
C ASN A 46 -14.78 -6.74 1.14
N PRO A 47 -15.31 -7.55 0.20
CA PRO A 47 -15.56 -7.09 -1.16
C PRO A 47 -16.60 -5.98 -1.27
N ASN A 48 -17.40 -5.76 -0.21
CA ASN A 48 -18.40 -4.69 -0.16
C ASN A 48 -17.87 -3.38 0.42
N GLN A 49 -16.61 -3.34 0.86
CA GLN A 49 -15.97 -2.11 1.36
C GLN A 49 -15.29 -1.40 0.19
N PRO A 50 -15.85 -0.27 -0.30
CA PRO A 50 -15.30 0.38 -1.51
C PRO A 50 -14.05 1.21 -1.24
N LEU A 51 -13.76 1.55 0.02
CA LEU A 51 -12.68 2.47 0.38
C LEU A 51 -11.37 1.76 0.75
N ALA A 52 -11.42 0.46 1.02
CA ALA A 52 -10.23 -0.31 1.41
C ALA A 52 -10.03 -1.47 0.44
N ARG A 53 -8.92 -1.46 -0.28
CA ARG A 53 -8.60 -2.47 -1.29
C ARG A 53 -7.22 -3.04 -1.03
N GLY A 54 -7.04 -4.29 -1.39
CA GLY A 54 -5.73 -4.92 -1.23
C GLY A 54 -5.55 -6.18 -2.05
N VAL A 55 -4.29 -6.46 -2.38
CA VAL A 55 -3.90 -7.69 -3.07
C VAL A 55 -2.72 -8.33 -2.38
N LEU A 56 -2.65 -9.65 -2.48
CA LEU A 56 -1.42 -10.41 -2.24
C LEU A 56 -0.56 -10.36 -3.50
N ILE A 57 0.74 -10.20 -3.28
CA ILE A 57 1.74 -10.23 -4.35
C ILE A 57 2.38 -11.61 -4.30
N GLN A 58 2.31 -12.34 -5.39
CA GLN A 58 2.77 -13.72 -5.46
C GLN A 58 3.75 -13.96 -6.60
N GLU A 59 4.77 -14.75 -6.34
CA GLU A 59 5.64 -15.34 -7.37
C GLU A 59 5.32 -16.84 -7.40
N GLY A 60 4.61 -17.27 -8.46
CA GLY A 60 4.04 -18.61 -8.48
C GLY A 60 3.02 -18.77 -7.35
N GLU A 61 3.22 -19.78 -6.51
CA GLU A 61 2.37 -20.01 -5.34
C GLU A 61 2.89 -19.34 -4.06
N THR A 62 4.06 -18.68 -4.14
CA THR A 62 4.71 -18.08 -2.98
C THR A 62 4.25 -16.65 -2.80
N VAL A 63 3.73 -16.32 -1.63
CA VAL A 63 3.41 -14.93 -1.26
C VAL A 63 4.71 -14.21 -0.94
N VAL A 64 4.95 -13.09 -1.63
CA VAL A 64 6.16 -12.28 -1.45
C VAL A 64 5.89 -10.90 -0.86
N GLY A 65 4.61 -10.51 -0.76
CA GLY A 65 4.23 -9.23 -0.19
C GLY A 65 2.75 -8.94 -0.34
N TYR A 66 2.39 -7.69 -0.04
CA TYR A 66 1.01 -7.20 -0.22
C TYR A 66 0.99 -5.73 -0.59
N LEU A 67 -0.14 -5.29 -1.10
CA LEU A 67 -0.37 -3.89 -1.45
C LEU A 67 -1.78 -3.52 -1.00
N TYR A 68 -1.89 -2.42 -0.21
CA TYR A 68 -3.14 -1.80 0.21
C TYR A 68 -3.28 -0.42 -0.43
N TRP A 69 -4.48 -0.08 -0.84
CA TRP A 69 -4.77 1.26 -1.37
C TRP A 69 -6.21 1.66 -1.10
N THR A 70 -6.47 2.96 -1.22
CA THR A 70 -7.82 3.51 -1.14
C THR A 70 -8.09 4.44 -2.31
N PRO A 71 -9.21 4.27 -3.02
CA PRO A 71 -9.64 5.28 -3.99
C PRO A 71 -10.25 6.46 -3.23
N CYS A 72 -9.96 7.66 -3.71
CA CYS A 72 -10.48 8.89 -3.15
C CYS A 72 -10.65 9.91 -4.28
N TYR A 73 -11.14 11.09 -3.95
CA TYR A 73 -11.28 12.20 -4.90
C TYR A 73 -10.34 13.33 -4.52
N SER A 74 -9.65 13.90 -5.50
CA SER A 74 -8.79 15.07 -5.27
C SER A 74 -9.33 16.27 -6.06
N CYS A 75 -9.68 17.32 -5.31
CA CYS A 75 -10.14 18.58 -5.92
C CYS A 75 -9.02 19.29 -6.68
N GLU A 76 -7.77 19.10 -6.28
CA GLU A 76 -6.63 19.72 -6.95
C GLU A 76 -6.42 19.25 -8.38
N VAL A 77 -6.83 18.02 -8.68
CA VAL A 77 -6.69 17.45 -10.02
C VAL A 77 -8.04 17.20 -10.68
N GLY A 78 -9.13 17.41 -9.96
CA GLY A 78 -10.48 17.28 -10.48
C GLY A 78 -10.85 15.86 -10.87
N GLY A 79 -10.49 14.88 -10.04
CA GLY A 79 -10.78 13.50 -10.38
C GLY A 79 -10.36 12.49 -9.33
N VAL A 80 -10.47 11.23 -9.69
CA VAL A 80 -10.11 10.12 -8.81
C VAL A 80 -8.62 10.13 -8.51
N CYS A 81 -8.31 9.95 -7.25
CA CYS A 81 -6.97 9.80 -6.71
C CYS A 81 -6.86 8.41 -6.09
N ILE A 82 -5.76 7.72 -6.34
CA ILE A 82 -5.46 6.45 -5.69
C ILE A 82 -4.38 6.72 -4.66
N LEU A 83 -4.72 6.52 -3.39
CA LEU A 83 -3.79 6.63 -2.28
C LEU A 83 -3.21 5.24 -1.98
N ILE A 84 -1.91 5.09 -2.21
CA ILE A 84 -1.19 3.87 -1.84
C ILE A 84 -0.95 3.94 -0.33
N GLU A 85 -1.62 3.07 0.42
CA GLU A 85 -1.53 3.05 1.88
C GLU A 85 -0.31 2.28 2.35
N GLU A 86 -0.13 1.05 1.85
CA GLU A 86 0.94 0.15 2.29
C GLU A 86 1.40 -0.69 1.12
N LEU A 87 2.69 -0.68 0.85
CA LEU A 87 3.34 -1.59 -0.08
C LEU A 87 4.48 -2.28 0.66
N PHE A 88 4.38 -3.58 0.80
CA PHE A 88 5.34 -4.37 1.55
C PHE A 88 5.82 -5.58 0.75
N ILE A 89 7.14 -5.71 0.63
CA ILE A 89 7.79 -6.92 0.09
C ILE A 89 8.57 -7.55 1.23
N LEU A 90 8.38 -8.84 1.44
CA LEU A 90 9.12 -9.60 2.44
C LEU A 90 10.63 -9.43 2.22
N GLU A 91 11.37 -9.33 3.32
CA GLU A 91 12.80 -8.99 3.30
C GLU A 91 13.61 -9.89 2.38
N GLU A 92 13.35 -11.21 2.40
CA GLU A 92 14.04 -12.18 1.58
C GLU A 92 13.79 -12.03 0.08
N TYR A 93 12.78 -11.26 -0.30
CA TYR A 93 12.43 -11.03 -1.70
C TYR A 93 12.72 -9.59 -2.17
N GLN A 94 13.27 -8.76 -1.30
CA GLN A 94 13.63 -7.38 -1.65
C GLN A 94 14.84 -7.33 -2.60
N GLY A 95 14.97 -6.23 -3.34
CA GLY A 95 16.06 -6.06 -4.29
C GLY A 95 15.89 -6.76 -5.61
N ARG A 96 14.70 -7.28 -5.90
CA ARG A 96 14.38 -7.99 -7.15
C ARG A 96 13.47 -7.19 -8.08
N GLY A 97 13.18 -5.94 -7.75
CA GLY A 97 12.30 -5.09 -8.55
C GLY A 97 10.80 -5.34 -8.33
N TYR A 98 10.43 -6.05 -7.28
CA TYR A 98 9.03 -6.41 -7.02
C TYR A 98 8.18 -5.21 -6.62
N GLY A 99 8.75 -4.27 -5.87
CA GLY A 99 8.06 -3.02 -5.54
C GLY A 99 7.70 -2.21 -6.78
N ARG A 100 8.61 -2.13 -7.74
CA ARG A 100 8.33 -1.46 -9.02
C ARG A 100 7.23 -2.17 -9.80
N GLN A 101 7.28 -3.49 -9.87
CA GLN A 101 6.25 -4.26 -10.57
C GLN A 101 4.88 -4.06 -9.93
N ALA A 102 4.82 -3.98 -8.58
CA ALA A 102 3.57 -3.70 -7.88
C ALA A 102 3.04 -2.31 -8.22
N MET A 103 3.90 -1.31 -8.26
CA MET A 103 3.50 0.05 -8.65
C MET A 103 3.04 0.12 -10.10
N ASP A 104 3.74 -0.54 -11.01
CA ASP A 104 3.34 -0.61 -12.41
C ASP A 104 1.96 -1.28 -12.54
N TRP A 105 1.73 -2.34 -11.75
CA TRP A 105 0.45 -3.03 -11.75
C TRP A 105 -0.70 -2.12 -11.29
N ILE A 106 -0.54 -1.44 -10.16
CA ILE A 106 -1.63 -0.58 -9.63
C ILE A 106 -1.91 0.59 -10.58
N MET A 107 -0.89 1.17 -11.18
CA MET A 107 -1.07 2.23 -12.17
C MET A 107 -1.87 1.74 -13.37
N ALA A 108 -1.63 0.50 -13.80
CA ALA A 108 -2.36 -0.10 -14.91
C ALA A 108 -3.82 -0.42 -14.56
N GLN A 109 -4.14 -0.66 -13.28
CA GLN A 109 -5.53 -0.90 -12.85
C GLN A 109 -6.39 0.36 -12.90
N TYR A 110 -5.78 1.54 -12.84
CA TYR A 110 -6.50 2.81 -12.78
C TYR A 110 -5.98 3.79 -13.84
N PRO A 111 -6.13 3.44 -15.14
CA PRO A 111 -5.55 4.27 -16.21
C PRO A 111 -6.17 5.67 -16.31
N ASP A 112 -7.38 5.84 -15.77
CA ASP A 112 -8.10 7.12 -15.83
C ASP A 112 -8.00 7.92 -14.55
N CYS A 113 -7.30 7.44 -13.50
CA CYS A 113 -7.13 8.23 -12.29
C CYS A 113 -6.25 9.45 -12.58
N ARG A 114 -6.54 10.56 -11.88
CA ARG A 114 -5.86 11.84 -12.11
C ARG A 114 -4.62 12.01 -11.24
N ARG A 115 -4.51 11.23 -10.17
CA ARG A 115 -3.37 11.29 -9.25
C ARG A 115 -3.18 9.94 -8.58
N LEU A 116 -1.92 9.56 -8.43
CA LEU A 116 -1.52 8.56 -7.44
C LEU A 116 -0.80 9.30 -6.33
N ARG A 117 -1.08 8.95 -5.10
CA ARG A 117 -0.54 9.61 -3.93
C ARG A 117 -0.05 8.57 -2.94
N LEU A 118 1.01 8.89 -2.22
CA LEU A 118 1.52 8.05 -1.14
C LEU A 118 2.20 8.91 -0.09
N GLU A 119 2.42 8.31 1.07
CA GLU A 119 3.21 8.91 2.12
C GLU A 119 4.51 8.13 2.26
N VAL A 120 5.61 8.80 2.50
CA VAL A 120 6.92 8.17 2.61
C VAL A 120 7.72 8.90 3.70
N THR A 121 8.40 8.14 4.56
CA THR A 121 9.31 8.72 5.55
C THR A 121 10.66 9.04 4.92
N GLN A 122 11.32 10.09 5.39
CA GLN A 122 12.63 10.50 4.87
C GLN A 122 13.71 9.45 5.12
N VAL A 123 13.56 8.63 6.15
CA VAL A 123 14.54 7.57 6.47
C VAL A 123 14.42 6.37 5.53
N ASN A 124 13.28 6.18 4.88
CA ASN A 124 13.06 5.08 3.94
C ASN A 124 13.59 5.45 2.55
N GLN A 125 14.91 5.60 2.42
CA GLN A 125 15.55 6.06 1.18
C GLN A 125 15.29 5.13 -0.01
N ARG A 126 15.17 3.84 0.24
CA ARG A 126 14.90 2.86 -0.81
C ARG A 126 13.53 3.13 -1.47
N ALA A 127 12.50 3.38 -0.66
CA ALA A 127 11.17 3.73 -1.16
C ALA A 127 11.19 5.07 -1.88
N VAL A 128 11.87 6.08 -1.30
CA VAL A 128 12.01 7.39 -1.94
C VAL A 128 12.61 7.26 -3.34
N HIS A 129 13.70 6.51 -3.48
CA HIS A 129 14.34 6.27 -4.79
C HIS A 129 13.38 5.59 -5.77
N LEU A 130 12.64 4.59 -5.32
CA LEU A 130 11.66 3.91 -6.18
C LEU A 130 10.61 4.90 -6.70
N TYR A 131 10.00 5.65 -5.80
CA TYR A 131 8.89 6.55 -6.16
C TYR A 131 9.38 7.70 -7.04
N GLU A 132 10.52 8.30 -6.74
CA GLU A 132 11.11 9.33 -7.59
C GLU A 132 11.42 8.79 -8.99
N SER A 133 11.92 7.56 -9.09
CA SER A 133 12.20 6.92 -10.38
C SER A 133 10.94 6.67 -11.21
N LEU A 134 9.78 6.59 -10.56
CA LEU A 134 8.48 6.43 -11.22
C LEU A 134 7.83 7.77 -11.57
N GLY A 135 8.46 8.88 -11.21
CA GLY A 135 7.97 10.23 -11.50
C GLY A 135 7.19 10.89 -10.37
N PHE A 136 7.14 10.29 -9.18
CA PHE A 136 6.52 10.93 -8.02
C PHE A 136 7.35 12.13 -7.57
N THR A 137 6.65 13.18 -7.16
CA THR A 137 7.25 14.40 -6.59
C THR A 137 6.55 14.71 -5.26
N TYR A 138 7.20 15.54 -4.44
CA TYR A 138 6.64 15.89 -3.14
C TYR A 138 5.54 16.94 -3.27
N LEU A 139 4.43 16.73 -2.57
CA LEU A 139 3.48 17.80 -2.25
C LEU A 139 4.04 18.61 -1.08
N ARG A 140 3.87 19.93 -1.13
CA ARG A 140 4.42 20.84 -0.12
C ARG A 140 3.39 21.21 0.94
N TYR A 141 2.53 20.28 1.31
CA TYR A 141 1.57 20.45 2.38
C TYR A 141 2.03 19.70 3.62
N ASP A 142 1.91 20.31 4.77
CA ASP A 142 2.00 19.58 6.03
C ASP A 142 0.63 18.97 6.31
N GLN A 143 0.63 17.77 6.85
CA GLN A 143 -0.61 17.07 7.20
C GLN A 143 -0.84 17.15 8.70
N MET A 144 -2.08 17.40 9.09
CA MET A 144 -2.53 17.42 10.47
C MET A 144 -3.60 16.36 10.63
N VAL A 145 -3.58 15.63 11.75
CA VAL A 145 -4.57 14.59 12.04
C VAL A 145 -5.25 14.85 13.38
N LEU A 146 -6.48 14.43 13.46
CA LEU A 146 -7.24 14.34 14.71
C LEU A 146 -7.93 12.97 14.71
N ASP A 147 -7.35 12.02 15.41
CA ASP A 147 -7.90 10.68 15.49
C ASP A 147 -9.07 10.64 16.48
N ARG A 148 -10.05 9.80 16.19
CA ARG A 148 -11.21 9.60 17.04
C ARG A 148 -11.29 8.13 17.44
N PRO A 149 -11.67 7.84 18.70
CA PRO A 149 -11.78 6.45 19.14
C PRO A 149 -12.91 5.69 18.47
#